data_5ef8cfe17c36d0d50a800d20109da27e
#
_entry.id   5ef8cfe17c36d0d50a800d20109da27e
#
_cell.length_a   1.000
_cell.length_b   1.000
_cell.length_c   1.000
_cell.angle_alpha   90.00
_cell.angle_beta   90.00
_cell.angle_gamma   90.00
#
_symmetry.space_group_name_H-M   'P 1'
#
loop_
_entity.id
_entity.type
_entity.pdbx_description
1 polymer ?
#
loop_
_entity_poly.entity_id
_entity_poly.type
_entity_poly.pdbx_seq_one_letter_code
_entity_poly.pdbx_strand_id
1 'polypeptide(L)'
;MGKPQTDNLSDEINEAVMRNVIKNLRALIADPDNDCARGELMWNSALAENSLLKLGKQTDFQCHMLEHAVGAYTDCNHGRALAIIHPTLYRHLLTEGKEKLARMAERVWNVKGDTVEQTAALGIDALEAFIKEIGLPTHWSELGITDETVLRAAADTCLLMPGCCKQFTRDELFEVLRECK
;
A
#
# COMPACT_ATOMS: atom_id res chain seq x y z
N MET A 1 4.34 -4.98 -3.62
CA MET A 1 5.42 -5.67 -2.88
C MET A 1 5.89 -6.86 -3.71
N GLY A 2 7.16 -7.25 -3.68
CA GLY A 2 7.65 -8.42 -4.43
C GLY A 2 8.13 -9.50 -3.46
N LYS A 3 8.25 -10.74 -3.95
CA LYS A 3 8.75 -11.86 -3.16
C LYS A 3 10.05 -11.45 -2.46
N PRO A 4 10.23 -11.74 -1.17
CA PRO A 4 11.44 -11.41 -0.44
C PRO A 4 12.61 -12.19 -1.02
N GLN A 5 13.19 -11.69 -2.06
CA GLN A 5 14.53 -12.04 -2.46
C GLN A 5 15.39 -10.83 -2.17
N THR A 6 16.47 -11.14 -1.49
CA THR A 6 17.58 -10.29 -1.25
C THR A 6 17.83 -9.25 -2.33
N ASP A 7 18.36 -8.16 -1.94
CA ASP A 7 18.87 -7.02 -2.68
C ASP A 7 18.88 -7.19 -4.20
N ASN A 8 17.88 -6.63 -4.86
CA ASN A 8 17.90 -6.50 -6.30
C ASN A 8 17.70 -5.03 -6.70
N LEU A 9 18.18 -4.67 -7.86
CA LEU A 9 18.13 -3.31 -8.37
C LEU A 9 16.69 -2.76 -8.41
N SER A 10 15.70 -3.59 -8.74
CA SER A 10 14.30 -3.17 -8.78
C SER A 10 13.77 -2.77 -7.40
N ASP A 11 14.23 -3.38 -6.31
CA ASP A 11 13.86 -2.97 -4.96
C ASP A 11 14.48 -1.61 -4.60
N GLU A 12 15.75 -1.39 -4.93
CA GLU A 12 16.42 -0.12 -4.67
C GLU A 12 15.78 1.04 -5.43
N ILE A 13 15.39 0.80 -6.70
CA ILE A 13 14.68 1.81 -7.50
C ILE A 13 13.28 2.06 -6.88
N ASN A 14 12.54 1.03 -6.49
CA ASN A 14 11.27 1.18 -5.80
C ASN A 14 11.38 2.04 -4.53
N GLU A 15 12.40 1.77 -3.71
CA GLU A 15 12.66 2.52 -2.48
C GLU A 15 13.00 4.00 -2.77
N ALA A 16 13.77 4.25 -3.83
CA ALA A 16 14.07 5.61 -4.28
C ALA A 16 12.81 6.35 -4.76
N VAL A 17 11.94 5.68 -5.53
CA VAL A 17 10.64 6.22 -5.97
C VAL A 17 9.77 6.54 -4.77
N MET A 18 9.63 5.62 -3.80
CA MET A 18 8.83 5.86 -2.59
C MET A 18 9.34 7.08 -1.80
N ARG A 19 10.65 7.18 -1.57
CA ARG A 19 11.23 8.34 -0.87
C ARG A 19 11.00 9.65 -1.62
N ASN A 20 11.12 9.62 -2.95
CA ASN A 20 10.88 10.79 -3.78
C ASN A 20 9.41 11.22 -3.76
N VAL A 21 8.46 10.26 -3.80
CA VAL A 21 7.02 10.53 -3.65
C VAL A 21 6.72 11.18 -2.29
N ILE A 22 7.21 10.60 -1.19
CA ILE A 22 7.01 11.14 0.17
C ILE A 22 7.51 12.59 0.26
N LYS A 23 8.73 12.85 -0.22
CA LYS A 23 9.33 14.18 -0.23
C LYS A 23 8.47 15.19 -1.02
N ASN A 24 8.07 14.83 -2.23
CA ASN A 24 7.38 15.77 -3.11
C ASN A 24 5.89 15.94 -2.74
N LEU A 25 5.22 14.95 -2.17
CA LEU A 25 3.88 15.13 -1.59
C LEU A 25 3.91 16.13 -0.43
N ARG A 26 4.88 16.02 0.49
CA ARG A 26 5.06 17.00 1.56
C ARG A 26 5.32 18.41 1.02
N ALA A 27 6.13 18.52 -0.02
CA ALA A 27 6.40 19.81 -0.67
C ALA A 27 5.13 20.41 -1.29
N LEU A 28 4.29 19.61 -1.96
CA LEU A 28 3.02 20.07 -2.53
C LEU A 28 1.96 20.44 -1.49
N ILE A 29 1.94 19.76 -0.34
CA ILE A 29 1.03 20.12 0.75
C ILE A 29 1.42 21.49 1.33
N ALA A 30 2.73 21.75 1.45
CA ALA A 30 3.24 23.02 1.95
C ALA A 30 3.10 24.16 0.91
N ASP A 31 3.23 23.85 -0.36
CA ASP A 31 3.13 24.78 -1.49
C ASP A 31 2.44 24.09 -2.69
N PRO A 32 1.11 24.25 -2.83
CA PRO A 32 0.33 23.63 -3.91
C PRO A 32 0.74 24.08 -5.32
N ASP A 33 1.42 25.22 -5.47
CA ASP A 33 1.87 25.77 -6.74
C ASP A 33 3.30 25.34 -7.09
N ASN A 34 3.89 24.41 -6.33
CA ASN A 34 5.24 23.90 -6.59
C ASN A 34 5.27 22.98 -7.81
N ASP A 35 5.52 23.58 -8.98
CA ASP A 35 5.57 22.86 -10.26
C ASP A 35 6.66 21.79 -10.31
N CYS A 36 7.81 22.03 -9.65
CA CYS A 36 8.88 21.04 -9.60
C CYS A 36 8.43 19.78 -8.86
N ALA A 37 7.80 19.93 -7.69
CA ALA A 37 7.28 18.79 -6.93
C ALA A 37 6.18 18.06 -7.69
N ARG A 38 5.30 18.78 -8.40
CA ARG A 38 4.27 18.21 -9.26
C ARG A 38 4.86 17.43 -10.42
N GLY A 39 5.86 17.96 -11.10
CA GLY A 39 6.58 17.28 -12.19
C GLY A 39 7.25 15.99 -11.71
N GLU A 40 7.89 16.02 -10.54
CA GLU A 40 8.50 14.83 -9.92
C GLU A 40 7.45 13.74 -9.60
N LEU A 41 6.28 14.11 -9.08
CA LEU A 41 5.21 13.15 -8.81
C LEU A 41 4.64 12.55 -10.10
N MET A 42 4.48 13.31 -11.16
CA MET A 42 4.08 12.79 -12.47
C MET A 42 5.11 11.78 -13.00
N TRP A 43 6.40 12.10 -12.88
CA TRP A 43 7.47 11.18 -13.28
C TRP A 43 7.49 9.90 -12.43
N ASN A 44 7.35 10.02 -11.12
CA ASN A 44 7.22 8.87 -10.22
C ASN A 44 6.03 7.98 -10.58
N SER A 45 4.88 8.56 -10.92
CA SER A 45 3.70 7.81 -11.36
C SER A 45 4.00 7.01 -12.63
N ALA A 46 4.62 7.63 -13.63
CA ALA A 46 5.01 6.95 -14.87
C ALA A 46 6.00 5.80 -14.61
N LEU A 47 6.96 5.98 -13.70
CA LEU A 47 7.90 4.92 -13.30
C LEU A 47 7.20 3.79 -12.53
N ALA A 48 6.28 4.10 -11.64
CA ALA A 48 5.55 3.11 -10.85
C ALA A 48 4.68 2.19 -11.72
N GLU A 49 4.07 2.75 -12.77
CA GLU A 49 3.18 2.00 -13.66
C GLU A 49 3.91 1.22 -14.76
N ASN A 50 5.12 1.61 -15.14
CA ASN A 50 5.86 0.82 -16.10
C ASN A 50 6.42 -0.48 -15.48
N SER A 51 6.63 -1.50 -16.28
CA SER A 51 7.03 -2.83 -15.79
C SER A 51 8.47 -2.91 -15.23
N LEU A 52 9.25 -1.82 -15.30
CA LEU A 52 10.65 -1.81 -14.85
C LEU A 52 10.76 -2.20 -13.36
N LEU A 53 9.88 -1.67 -12.53
CA LEU A 53 9.89 -1.93 -11.08
C LEU A 53 9.42 -3.34 -10.70
N LYS A 54 8.92 -4.10 -11.67
CA LYS A 54 8.44 -5.48 -11.50
C LYS A 54 9.49 -6.54 -11.90
N LEU A 55 10.57 -6.11 -12.55
CA LEU A 55 11.59 -7.03 -13.06
C LEU A 55 12.31 -7.77 -11.92
N GLY A 56 12.52 -9.06 -12.13
CA GLY A 56 13.26 -9.93 -11.20
C GLY A 56 12.52 -10.28 -9.91
N LYS A 57 11.20 -10.03 -9.83
CA LYS A 57 10.40 -10.36 -8.65
C LYS A 57 8.98 -10.85 -8.99
N GLN A 58 8.41 -11.62 -8.09
CA GLN A 58 6.99 -11.94 -8.09
C GLN A 58 6.25 -10.80 -7.41
N THR A 59 5.44 -10.08 -8.17
CA THR A 59 4.66 -8.94 -7.66
C THR A 59 3.41 -9.42 -6.90
N ASP A 60 2.88 -8.53 -6.04
CA ASP A 60 1.64 -8.74 -5.32
C ASP A 60 0.63 -7.69 -5.73
N PHE A 61 -0.51 -8.13 -6.24
CA PHE A 61 -1.62 -7.27 -6.67
C PHE A 61 -2.90 -7.50 -5.87
N GLN A 62 -2.84 -8.26 -4.77
CA GLN A 62 -4.02 -8.60 -3.99
C GLN A 62 -4.75 -7.37 -3.44
N CYS A 63 -3.99 -6.37 -2.97
CA CYS A 63 -4.58 -5.11 -2.52
C CYS A 63 -5.36 -4.40 -3.63
N HIS A 64 -4.80 -4.33 -4.85
CA HIS A 64 -5.46 -3.73 -6.01
C HIS A 64 -6.71 -4.50 -6.41
N MET A 65 -6.67 -5.82 -6.43
CA MET A 65 -7.84 -6.64 -6.77
C MET A 65 -8.96 -6.48 -5.75
N LEU A 66 -8.60 -6.39 -4.48
CA LEU A 66 -9.58 -6.15 -3.41
C LEU A 66 -10.20 -4.74 -3.53
N GLU A 67 -9.37 -3.74 -3.79
CA GLU A 67 -9.83 -2.38 -4.02
C GLU A 67 -10.72 -2.28 -5.27
N HIS A 68 -10.36 -2.91 -6.40
CA HIS A 68 -11.20 -2.94 -7.59
C HIS A 68 -12.58 -3.55 -7.30
N ALA A 69 -12.63 -4.59 -6.47
CA ALA A 69 -13.90 -5.18 -6.05
C ALA A 69 -14.73 -4.19 -5.21
N VAL A 70 -14.12 -3.48 -4.25
CA VAL A 70 -14.81 -2.43 -3.48
C VAL A 70 -15.28 -1.30 -4.39
N GLY A 71 -14.42 -0.83 -5.29
CA GLY A 71 -14.74 0.23 -6.25
C GLY A 71 -15.92 -0.12 -7.16
N ALA A 72 -16.03 -1.39 -7.58
CA ALA A 72 -17.14 -1.87 -8.41
C ALA A 72 -18.51 -1.74 -7.72
N TYR A 73 -18.57 -1.81 -6.40
CA TYR A 73 -19.80 -1.68 -5.62
C TYR A 73 -20.06 -0.25 -5.12
N THR A 74 -19.03 0.58 -5.01
CA THR A 74 -19.11 1.86 -4.27
C THR A 74 -18.77 3.07 -5.12
N ASP A 75 -18.17 2.88 -6.30
CA ASP A 75 -17.63 3.96 -7.15
C ASP A 75 -16.63 4.88 -6.40
N CYS A 76 -15.95 4.37 -5.37
CA CYS A 76 -14.99 5.15 -4.61
C CYS A 76 -13.70 5.40 -5.42
N ASN A 77 -13.01 6.50 -5.12
CA ASN A 77 -11.75 6.83 -5.78
C ASN A 77 -10.68 5.78 -5.45
N HIS A 78 -10.05 5.23 -6.49
CA HIS A 78 -9.04 4.16 -6.43
C HIS A 78 -7.91 4.43 -5.42
N GLY A 79 -7.26 5.58 -5.51
CA GLY A 79 -6.14 5.92 -4.62
C GLY A 79 -6.55 6.08 -3.16
N ARG A 80 -7.75 6.61 -2.91
CA ARG A 80 -8.29 6.76 -1.55
C ARG A 80 -8.64 5.41 -0.93
N ALA A 81 -9.23 4.50 -1.69
CA ALA A 81 -9.53 3.15 -1.21
C ALA A 81 -8.26 2.32 -0.97
N LEU A 82 -7.25 2.43 -1.85
CA LEU A 82 -5.95 1.81 -1.62
C LEU A 82 -5.29 2.32 -0.33
N ALA A 83 -5.39 3.61 -0.03
CA ALA A 83 -4.84 4.18 1.21
C ALA A 83 -5.45 3.55 2.47
N ILE A 84 -6.75 3.26 2.44
CA ILE A 84 -7.47 2.57 3.53
C ILE A 84 -7.00 1.11 3.68
N ILE A 85 -6.90 0.38 2.57
CA ILE A 85 -6.66 -1.08 2.60
C ILE A 85 -5.20 -1.41 2.93
N HIS A 86 -4.22 -0.69 2.38
CA HIS A 86 -2.81 -1.07 2.42
C HIS A 86 -2.26 -1.32 3.83
N PRO A 87 -2.44 -0.42 4.83
CA PRO A 87 -1.88 -0.66 6.15
C PRO A 87 -2.44 -1.92 6.81
N THR A 88 -3.75 -2.13 6.74
CA THR A 88 -4.43 -3.30 7.32
C THR A 88 -4.00 -4.58 6.61
N LEU A 89 -4.00 -4.60 5.29
CA LEU A 89 -3.56 -5.77 4.52
C LEU A 89 -2.11 -6.13 4.83
N TYR A 90 -1.22 -5.15 5.00
CA TYR A 90 0.17 -5.41 5.38
C TYR A 90 0.29 -5.97 6.81
N ARG A 91 -0.59 -5.60 7.75
CA ARG A 91 -0.64 -6.22 9.07
C ARG A 91 -1.01 -7.70 8.98
N HIS A 92 -1.94 -8.06 8.09
CA HIS A 92 -2.31 -9.46 7.80
C HIS A 92 -1.22 -10.24 7.05
N LEU A 93 -0.27 -9.55 6.41
CA LEU A 93 0.91 -10.14 5.76
C LEU A 93 2.17 -10.11 6.65
N LEU A 94 2.08 -9.60 7.88
CA LEU A 94 3.27 -9.33 8.70
C LEU A 94 4.11 -10.59 8.93
N THR A 95 3.48 -11.73 9.18
CA THR A 95 4.19 -12.99 9.44
C THR A 95 4.98 -13.47 8.22
N GLU A 96 4.35 -13.50 7.05
CA GLU A 96 4.93 -14.08 5.83
C GLU A 96 5.78 -13.07 5.05
N GLY A 97 5.56 -11.77 5.26
CA GLY A 97 6.21 -10.67 4.54
C GLY A 97 7.15 -9.81 5.36
N LYS A 98 7.46 -10.20 6.61
CA LYS A 98 8.18 -9.38 7.58
C LYS A 98 9.52 -8.85 7.08
N GLU A 99 10.32 -9.65 6.38
CA GLU A 99 11.62 -9.22 5.88
C GLU A 99 11.48 -8.07 4.86
N LYS A 100 10.48 -8.17 3.98
CA LYS A 100 10.21 -7.14 2.99
C LYS A 100 9.63 -5.87 3.60
N LEU A 101 8.76 -6.03 4.57
CA LEU A 101 8.18 -4.91 5.32
C LEU A 101 9.23 -4.23 6.20
N ALA A 102 10.11 -4.98 6.86
CA ALA A 102 11.24 -4.44 7.61
C ALA A 102 12.21 -3.67 6.71
N ARG A 103 12.52 -4.20 5.52
CA ARG A 103 13.33 -3.49 4.54
C ARG A 103 12.68 -2.16 4.13
N MET A 104 11.37 -2.14 3.88
CA MET A 104 10.64 -0.89 3.62
C MET A 104 10.74 0.09 4.80
N ALA A 105 10.60 -0.40 6.02
CA ALA A 105 10.74 0.39 7.23
C ALA A 105 12.11 1.08 7.32
N GLU A 106 13.18 0.33 7.16
CA GLU A 106 14.54 0.87 7.24
C GLU A 106 14.90 1.77 6.06
N ARG A 107 14.58 1.35 4.83
CA ARG A 107 15.04 2.02 3.60
C ARG A 107 14.19 3.20 3.16
N VAL A 108 12.88 3.18 3.46
CA VAL A 108 11.94 4.23 3.06
C VAL A 108 11.65 5.18 4.21
N TRP A 109 11.36 4.63 5.39
CA TRP A 109 10.93 5.40 6.55
C TRP A 109 12.05 5.73 7.54
N ASN A 110 13.22 5.08 7.42
CA ASN A 110 14.34 5.19 8.34
C ASN A 110 13.96 4.86 9.79
N VAL A 111 13.12 3.82 9.96
CA VAL A 111 12.70 3.32 11.27
C VAL A 111 13.18 1.90 11.48
N LYS A 112 13.55 1.56 12.73
CA LYS A 112 14.08 0.26 13.10
C LYS A 112 13.66 -0.08 14.52
N GLY A 113 13.22 -1.33 14.73
CA GLY A 113 12.95 -1.94 16.02
C GLY A 113 14.06 -2.93 16.42
N ASP A 114 13.86 -3.59 17.55
CA ASP A 114 14.82 -4.56 18.08
C ASP A 114 14.80 -5.90 17.33
N THR A 115 13.67 -6.22 16.69
CA THR A 115 13.49 -7.42 15.87
C THR A 115 13.01 -7.08 14.46
N VAL A 116 13.11 -8.05 13.54
CA VAL A 116 12.58 -7.91 12.18
C VAL A 116 11.06 -7.64 12.20
N GLU A 117 10.34 -8.36 13.04
CA GLU A 117 8.89 -8.20 13.19
C GLU A 117 8.52 -6.81 13.71
N GLN A 118 9.22 -6.32 14.73
CA GLN A 118 9.01 -4.96 15.25
C GLN A 118 9.36 -3.91 14.21
N THR A 119 10.46 -4.08 13.49
CA THR A 119 10.85 -3.18 12.40
C THR A 119 9.79 -3.12 11.32
N ALA A 120 9.27 -4.28 10.90
CA ALA A 120 8.20 -4.38 9.91
C ALA A 120 6.92 -3.68 10.38
N ALA A 121 6.50 -3.89 11.64
CA ALA A 121 5.34 -3.23 12.23
C ALA A 121 5.50 -1.71 12.25
N LEU A 122 6.65 -1.19 12.70
CA LEU A 122 6.98 0.23 12.67
C LEU A 122 6.92 0.82 11.25
N GLY A 123 7.31 0.07 10.23
CA GLY A 123 7.21 0.49 8.83
C GLY A 123 5.76 0.63 8.36
N ILE A 124 4.86 -0.26 8.80
CA ILE A 124 3.42 -0.17 8.52
C ILE A 124 2.82 1.05 9.25
N ASP A 125 3.20 1.26 10.52
CA ASP A 125 2.75 2.41 11.30
C ASP A 125 3.20 3.73 10.66
N ALA A 126 4.44 3.80 10.15
CA ALA A 126 4.94 4.96 9.42
C ALA A 126 4.17 5.22 8.12
N LEU A 127 3.81 4.18 7.38
CA LEU A 127 2.95 4.29 6.19
C LEU A 127 1.57 4.86 6.56
N GLU A 128 0.93 4.31 7.59
CA GLU A 128 -0.39 4.78 8.04
C GLU A 128 -0.33 6.23 8.55
N ALA A 129 0.71 6.58 9.29
CA ALA A 129 0.94 7.96 9.75
C ALA A 129 1.10 8.92 8.56
N PHE A 130 1.84 8.52 7.52
CA PHE A 130 2.01 9.32 6.31
C PHE A 130 0.69 9.49 5.54
N ILE A 131 -0.13 8.44 5.42
CA ILE A 131 -1.45 8.51 4.80
C ILE A 131 -2.32 9.58 5.50
N LYS A 132 -2.31 9.59 6.84
CA LYS A 132 -3.00 10.62 7.65
C LYS A 132 -2.39 12.02 7.45
N GLU A 133 -1.05 12.11 7.43
CA GLU A 133 -0.32 13.37 7.23
C GLU A 133 -0.72 14.06 5.91
N ILE A 134 -0.89 13.29 4.84
CA ILE A 134 -1.24 13.83 3.52
C ILE A 134 -2.76 13.99 3.30
N GLY A 135 -3.58 13.77 4.34
CA GLY A 135 -5.02 13.98 4.31
C GLY A 135 -5.81 12.92 3.53
N LEU A 136 -5.24 11.74 3.32
CA LEU A 136 -5.97 10.60 2.76
C LEU A 136 -6.76 9.87 3.86
N PRO A 137 -7.91 9.25 3.50
CA PRO A 137 -8.72 8.50 4.45
C PRO A 137 -8.00 7.24 4.93
N THR A 138 -8.32 6.82 6.15
CA THR A 138 -7.84 5.59 6.76
C THR A 138 -8.97 4.63 7.12
N HIS A 139 -10.22 5.08 7.00
CA HIS A 139 -11.42 4.31 7.34
C HIS A 139 -12.49 4.45 6.26
N TRP A 140 -13.25 3.38 6.03
CA TRP A 140 -14.35 3.38 5.07
C TRP A 140 -15.42 4.42 5.36
N SER A 141 -15.69 4.70 6.63
CA SER A 141 -16.65 5.72 7.06
C SER A 141 -16.31 7.12 6.52
N GLU A 142 -15.04 7.44 6.29
CA GLU A 142 -14.59 8.70 5.68
C GLU A 142 -14.95 8.81 4.18
N LEU A 143 -15.28 7.68 3.55
CA LEU A 143 -15.80 7.61 2.18
C LEU A 143 -17.32 7.38 2.12
N GLY A 144 -18.01 7.38 3.28
CA GLY A 144 -19.44 7.08 3.37
C GLY A 144 -19.78 5.59 3.18
N ILE A 145 -18.78 4.71 3.19
CA ILE A 145 -18.96 3.26 3.04
C ILE A 145 -19.12 2.67 4.44
N THR A 146 -20.36 2.40 4.84
CA THR A 146 -20.68 1.90 6.20
C THR A 146 -21.39 0.55 6.19
N ASP A 147 -21.87 0.11 5.01
CA ASP A 147 -22.59 -1.15 4.86
C ASP A 147 -21.61 -2.33 4.72
N GLU A 148 -21.59 -3.18 5.72
CA GLU A 148 -20.74 -4.38 5.75
C GLU A 148 -21.13 -5.41 4.69
N THR A 149 -22.37 -5.42 4.23
CA THR A 149 -22.81 -6.34 3.18
C THR A 149 -22.13 -6.03 1.85
N VAL A 150 -21.85 -4.75 1.57
CA VAL A 150 -21.08 -4.30 0.41
C VAL A 150 -19.62 -4.78 0.51
N LEU A 151 -19.00 -4.66 1.68
CA LEU A 151 -17.63 -5.14 1.91
C LEU A 151 -17.55 -6.66 1.78
N ARG A 152 -18.55 -7.40 2.28
CA ARG A 152 -18.63 -8.85 2.09
C ARG A 152 -18.77 -9.22 0.62
N ALA A 153 -19.68 -8.57 -0.11
CA ALA A 153 -19.86 -8.81 -1.54
C ALA A 153 -18.58 -8.52 -2.35
N ALA A 154 -17.85 -7.45 -1.99
CA ALA A 154 -16.56 -7.13 -2.61
C ALA A 154 -15.53 -8.26 -2.36
N ALA A 155 -15.40 -8.75 -1.14
CA ALA A 155 -14.51 -9.86 -0.83
C ALA A 155 -14.89 -11.15 -1.58
N ASP A 156 -16.19 -11.45 -1.68
CA ASP A 156 -16.71 -12.64 -2.37
C ASP A 156 -16.49 -12.62 -3.88
N THR A 157 -16.50 -11.45 -4.49
CA THR A 157 -16.31 -11.28 -5.94
C THR A 157 -14.88 -10.91 -6.34
N CYS A 158 -14.01 -10.63 -5.37
CA CYS A 158 -12.60 -10.29 -5.61
C CYS A 158 -11.90 -11.35 -6.44
N LEU A 159 -11.13 -10.93 -7.44
CA LEU A 159 -10.24 -11.82 -8.18
C LEU A 159 -9.06 -12.21 -7.28
N LEU A 160 -8.98 -13.48 -6.89
CA LEU A 160 -7.90 -13.97 -6.04
C LEU A 160 -6.59 -14.09 -6.83
N MET A 161 -5.59 -13.32 -6.42
CA MET A 161 -4.24 -13.37 -6.98
C MET A 161 -3.32 -14.23 -6.09
N PRO A 162 -2.29 -14.88 -6.65
CA PRO A 162 -1.42 -15.77 -5.86
C PRO A 162 -0.65 -15.06 -4.74
N GLY A 163 -0.45 -13.74 -4.84
CA GLY A 163 0.38 -12.99 -3.89
C GLY A 163 1.88 -13.30 -4.00
N CYS A 164 2.71 -12.51 -3.34
CA CYS A 164 4.16 -12.72 -3.31
C CYS A 164 4.63 -13.52 -2.07
N CYS A 165 3.92 -13.41 -0.97
CA CYS A 165 4.26 -14.07 0.30
C CYS A 165 3.15 -15.05 0.72
N LYS A 166 1.91 -14.66 0.56
CA LYS A 166 0.71 -15.40 0.94
C LYS A 166 -0.41 -15.10 -0.06
N GLN A 167 -1.23 -16.09 -0.37
CA GLN A 167 -2.50 -15.87 -1.05
C GLN A 167 -3.60 -15.79 0.01
N PHE A 168 -4.38 -14.71 -0.01
CA PHE A 168 -5.53 -14.56 0.86
C PHE A 168 -6.73 -15.37 0.38
N THR A 169 -7.47 -15.90 1.33
CA THR A 169 -8.83 -16.42 1.10
C THR A 169 -9.84 -15.27 1.09
N ARG A 170 -11.07 -15.53 0.59
CA ARG A 170 -12.15 -14.52 0.60
C ARG A 170 -12.52 -14.08 2.01
N ASP A 171 -12.49 -15.00 2.96
CA ASP A 171 -12.79 -14.67 4.35
C ASP A 171 -11.71 -13.79 4.98
N GLU A 172 -10.44 -14.07 4.73
CA GLU A 172 -9.34 -13.20 5.15
C GLU A 172 -9.42 -11.81 4.51
N LEU A 173 -9.76 -11.72 3.21
CA LEU A 173 -9.97 -10.44 2.54
C LEU A 173 -11.15 -9.66 3.14
N PHE A 174 -12.22 -10.35 3.52
CA PHE A 174 -13.34 -9.72 4.22
C PHE A 174 -12.92 -9.18 5.58
N GLU A 175 -12.14 -9.94 6.36
CA GLU A 175 -11.61 -9.45 7.65
C GLU A 175 -10.75 -8.20 7.47
N VAL A 176 -9.87 -8.17 6.46
CA VAL A 176 -9.10 -6.96 6.11
C VAL A 176 -10.04 -5.77 5.88
N LEU A 177 -11.09 -5.93 5.05
CA LEU A 177 -12.04 -4.85 4.78
C LEU A 177 -12.81 -4.42 6.03
N ARG A 178 -13.19 -5.37 6.88
CA ARG A 178 -13.94 -5.13 8.11
C ARG A 178 -13.13 -4.35 9.14
N GLU A 179 -11.83 -4.62 9.24
CA GLU A 179 -10.93 -3.92 10.14
C GLU A 179 -10.62 -2.47 9.71
N CYS A 180 -10.89 -2.12 8.46
CA CYS A 180 -10.74 -0.76 7.93
C CYS A 180 -11.94 0.18 8.21
N LYS A 181 -12.86 -0.18 9.12
CA LYS A 181 -14.06 0.62 9.47
C LYS A 181 -13.73 1.87 10.28
#